data_ce31ca359c942eeb990068b60653d34f
#
_entry.id   ce31ca359c942eeb990068b60653d34f
#
_cell.length_a   1.000
_cell.length_b   1.000
_cell.length_c   1.000
_cell.angle_alpha   90.00
_cell.angle_beta   90.00
_cell.angle_gamma   90.00
#
_symmetry.space_group_name_H-M   'P 1'
#
loop_
_entity.id
_entity.type
_entity.pdbx_description
1 polymer ?
#
loop_
_entity_poly.entity_id
_entity_poly.type
_entity_poly.pdbx_seq_one_letter_code
_entity_poly.pdbx_strand_id
1 'polypeptide(L)'
;MTPDDIATLFARPSGGYGFARWGRPIVPVVFGVATPALDVFKGAIEAVVALAGHQMAETDPELGANLMVFFFRDWAELLDVPNLDRLIDGLDPLVARLETENANRYRIYRFDAAGAIRACFSFVRMDDDLAETPAEVLALSLAGQMILAWSDRAFSDRAGSGRAMLARAEGAIILHPEIGDVIRAAYDRTMPEAASDPSHALRLAARVAVLTQPEGEC
;
A
#
# COMPACT_ATOMS: atom_id res chain seq x y z
N MET A 1 10.27 -9.22 -14.10
CA MET A 1 8.95 -9.67 -13.57
C MET A 1 8.05 -10.06 -14.75
N THR A 2 7.46 -11.26 -14.73
CA THR A 2 6.58 -11.77 -15.79
C THR A 2 5.16 -11.19 -15.68
N PRO A 3 4.33 -11.26 -16.75
CA PRO A 3 2.93 -10.89 -16.66
C PRO A 3 2.14 -11.67 -15.60
N ASP A 4 2.44 -12.95 -15.40
CA ASP A 4 1.79 -13.80 -14.40
C ASP A 4 2.19 -13.37 -12.96
N ASP A 5 3.45 -12.98 -12.75
CA ASP A 5 3.90 -12.40 -11.49
C ASP A 5 3.08 -11.14 -11.16
N ILE A 6 2.91 -10.26 -12.15
CA ILE A 6 2.12 -9.03 -11.97
C ILE A 6 0.64 -9.35 -11.73
N ALA A 7 0.08 -10.33 -12.45
CA ALA A 7 -1.30 -10.73 -12.23
C ALA A 7 -1.54 -11.19 -10.78
N THR A 8 -0.59 -11.92 -10.19
CA THR A 8 -0.68 -12.37 -8.79
C THR A 8 -0.65 -11.21 -7.79
N LEU A 9 0.10 -10.13 -8.08
CA LEU A 9 0.17 -8.94 -7.23
C LEU A 9 -1.19 -8.23 -7.10
N PHE A 10 -2.09 -8.41 -8.06
CA PHE A 10 -3.40 -7.76 -8.12
C PHE A 10 -4.57 -8.75 -8.14
N ALA A 11 -4.33 -10.02 -7.82
CA ALA A 11 -5.39 -11.02 -7.70
C ALA A 11 -6.33 -10.71 -6.52
N ARG A 12 -7.64 -10.85 -6.72
CA ARG A 12 -8.65 -10.62 -5.69
C ARG A 12 -9.00 -11.91 -4.95
N PRO A 13 -9.32 -11.86 -3.65
CA PRO A 13 -9.73 -13.04 -2.89
C PRO A 13 -10.96 -13.75 -3.47
N SER A 14 -11.89 -12.98 -4.06
CA SER A 14 -13.09 -13.49 -4.74
C SER A 14 -12.82 -14.07 -6.13
N GLY A 15 -11.57 -14.10 -6.57
CA GLY A 15 -11.17 -14.41 -7.94
C GLY A 15 -11.14 -13.15 -8.82
N GLY A 16 -10.43 -13.27 -9.95
CA GLY A 16 -10.25 -12.19 -10.91
C GLY A 16 -9.09 -11.24 -10.59
N TYR A 17 -9.01 -10.18 -11.40
CA TYR A 17 -7.96 -9.16 -11.37
C TYR A 17 -8.52 -7.83 -10.90
N GLY A 18 -7.74 -7.05 -10.15
CA GLY A 18 -8.21 -5.75 -9.70
C GLY A 18 -7.06 -4.82 -9.34
N PHE A 19 -6.62 -4.04 -10.33
CA PHE A 19 -5.60 -3.00 -10.19
C PHE A 19 -6.24 -1.66 -9.86
N ALA A 20 -5.64 -0.89 -8.94
CA ALA A 20 -5.90 0.53 -8.77
C ALA A 20 -4.68 1.26 -8.21
N ARG A 21 -4.49 2.51 -8.67
CA ARG A 21 -3.56 3.49 -8.11
C ARG A 21 -4.29 4.73 -7.64
N TRP A 22 -3.61 5.64 -6.95
CA TRP A 22 -4.20 6.90 -6.53
C TRP A 22 -4.54 7.77 -7.74
N GLY A 23 -5.77 8.28 -7.76
CA GLY A 23 -6.28 9.21 -8.78
C GLY A 23 -6.22 10.68 -8.35
N ARG A 24 -5.73 10.96 -7.12
CA ARG A 24 -5.62 12.31 -6.53
C ARG A 24 -4.39 12.43 -5.66
N PRO A 25 -3.89 13.64 -5.36
CA PRO A 25 -2.77 13.84 -4.44
C PRO A 25 -3.02 13.19 -3.09
N ILE A 26 -1.96 12.63 -2.50
CA ILE A 26 -2.02 11.93 -1.22
C ILE A 26 -1.83 12.93 -0.08
N VAL A 27 -2.73 12.87 0.91
CA VAL A 27 -2.70 13.67 2.13
C VAL A 27 -2.63 12.73 3.34
N PRO A 28 -1.42 12.42 3.85
CA PRO A 28 -1.25 11.46 4.92
C PRO A 28 -1.47 12.05 6.30
N VAL A 29 -2.11 11.28 7.18
CA VAL A 29 -2.14 11.50 8.63
C VAL A 29 -1.83 10.18 9.32
N VAL A 30 -0.95 10.23 10.33
CA VAL A 30 -0.52 9.05 11.10
C VAL A 30 -0.88 9.26 12.56
N PHE A 31 -1.59 8.31 13.15
CA PHE A 31 -2.05 8.32 14.55
C PHE A 31 -1.38 7.22 15.36
N GLY A 32 -1.23 7.45 16.67
CA GLY A 32 -0.76 6.42 17.60
C GLY A 32 0.76 6.24 17.64
N VAL A 33 1.54 7.15 17.06
CA VAL A 33 3.01 7.11 17.09
C VAL A 33 3.59 8.33 17.80
N ALA A 34 4.79 8.18 18.40
CA ALA A 34 5.52 9.31 18.96
C ALA A 34 6.09 10.21 17.84
N THR A 35 6.30 11.50 18.16
CA THR A 35 6.78 12.52 17.20
C THR A 35 8.02 12.09 16.38
N PRO A 36 9.08 11.48 16.96
CA PRO A 36 10.23 11.06 16.17
C PRO A 36 9.88 10.00 15.10
N ALA A 37 8.95 9.08 15.41
CA ALA A 37 8.50 8.08 14.45
C ALA A 37 7.62 8.71 13.35
N LEU A 38 6.85 9.75 13.67
CA LEU A 38 6.01 10.45 12.70
C LEU A 38 6.81 10.98 11.52
N ASP A 39 7.98 11.57 11.77
CA ASP A 39 8.87 12.10 10.72
C ASP A 39 9.40 10.97 9.83
N VAL A 40 9.70 9.80 10.42
CA VAL A 40 10.13 8.61 9.67
C VAL A 40 9.02 8.11 8.74
N PHE A 41 7.78 8.01 9.24
CA PHE A 41 6.63 7.60 8.41
C PHE A 41 6.34 8.60 7.29
N LYS A 42 6.38 9.90 7.60
CA LYS A 42 6.19 10.95 6.60
C LYS A 42 7.26 10.87 5.51
N GLY A 43 8.53 10.78 5.87
CA GLY A 43 9.63 10.65 4.92
C GLY A 43 9.53 9.40 4.04
N ALA A 44 9.10 8.26 4.59
CA ALA A 44 8.90 7.04 3.82
C ALA A 44 7.74 7.18 2.81
N ILE A 45 6.62 7.80 3.21
CA ILE A 45 5.50 8.07 2.30
C ILE A 45 5.93 9.02 1.18
N GLU A 46 6.62 10.11 1.52
CA GLU A 46 7.16 11.08 0.53
C GLU A 46 8.09 10.39 -0.48
N ALA A 47 8.99 9.54 0.00
CA ALA A 47 9.92 8.81 -0.85
C ALA A 47 9.21 7.87 -1.84
N VAL A 48 8.19 7.14 -1.39
CA VAL A 48 7.42 6.22 -2.25
C VAL A 48 6.53 6.99 -3.23
N VAL A 49 5.93 8.10 -2.81
CA VAL A 49 5.13 8.97 -3.69
C VAL A 49 6.02 9.61 -4.77
N ALA A 50 7.23 10.06 -4.39
CA ALA A 50 8.22 10.59 -5.34
C ALA A 50 8.69 9.51 -6.34
N LEU A 51 8.96 8.27 -5.86
CA LEU A 51 9.29 7.13 -6.72
C LEU A 51 8.21 6.85 -7.76
N ALA A 52 6.95 6.96 -7.35
CA ALA A 52 5.78 6.81 -8.23
C ALA A 52 5.62 7.97 -9.24
N GLY A 53 6.34 9.09 -9.08
CA GLY A 53 6.09 10.31 -9.83
C GLY A 53 4.71 10.91 -9.54
N HIS A 54 4.15 10.63 -8.35
CA HIS A 54 2.85 11.12 -7.91
C HIS A 54 3.00 12.35 -7.00
N GLN A 55 1.90 12.93 -6.55
CA GLN A 55 1.89 14.16 -5.78
C GLN A 55 1.35 13.96 -4.38
N MET A 56 1.86 14.75 -3.44
CA MET A 56 1.27 14.95 -2.12
C MET A 56 0.63 16.34 -2.05
N ALA A 57 -0.32 16.52 -1.14
CA ALA A 57 -0.93 17.80 -0.84
C ALA A 57 -1.05 17.99 0.68
N GLU A 58 -1.29 19.23 1.11
CA GLU A 58 -1.48 19.55 2.54
C GLU A 58 -2.89 19.23 3.02
N THR A 59 -3.87 19.25 2.12
CA THR A 59 -5.26 18.95 2.45
C THR A 59 -5.99 18.37 1.24
N ASP A 60 -6.90 17.41 1.49
CA ASP A 60 -7.85 16.91 0.51
C ASP A 60 -9.15 17.73 0.62
N PRO A 61 -9.67 18.29 -0.50
CA PRO A 61 -10.84 19.17 -0.47
C PRO A 61 -12.12 18.52 0.07
N GLU A 62 -12.24 17.21 -0.02
CA GLU A 62 -13.44 16.46 0.40
C GLU A 62 -13.28 15.79 1.77
N LEU A 63 -12.08 15.27 2.06
CA LEU A 63 -11.84 14.41 3.22
C LEU A 63 -10.92 15.06 4.26
N GLY A 64 -10.29 16.20 3.95
CA GLY A 64 -9.22 16.79 4.76
C GLY A 64 -7.92 16.00 4.65
N ALA A 65 -7.94 14.71 5.02
CA ALA A 65 -6.87 13.73 4.78
C ALA A 65 -7.47 12.49 4.08
N ASN A 66 -6.70 11.84 3.20
CA ASN A 66 -7.17 10.69 2.44
C ASN A 66 -6.30 9.42 2.62
N LEU A 67 -5.13 9.54 3.24
CA LEU A 67 -4.32 8.42 3.69
C LEU A 67 -4.21 8.48 5.21
N MET A 68 -4.91 7.58 5.91
CA MET A 68 -4.94 7.54 7.36
C MET A 68 -4.29 6.25 7.85
N VAL A 69 -3.25 6.38 8.68
CA VAL A 69 -2.54 5.26 9.29
C VAL A 69 -2.74 5.31 10.79
N PHE A 70 -3.24 4.21 11.35
CA PHE A 70 -3.55 4.10 12.77
C PHE A 70 -2.70 3.00 13.40
N PHE A 71 -2.02 3.31 14.49
CA PHE A 71 -1.27 2.36 15.30
C PHE A 71 -1.98 2.12 16.61
N PHE A 72 -2.16 0.87 16.97
CA PHE A 72 -2.84 0.40 18.18
C PHE A 72 -2.02 -0.69 18.86
N ARG A 73 -2.34 -0.97 20.12
CA ARG A 73 -1.86 -2.15 20.83
C ARG A 73 -2.80 -3.34 20.64
N ASP A 74 -4.10 -3.06 20.70
CA ASP A 74 -5.17 -4.05 20.59
C ASP A 74 -6.21 -3.64 19.56
N TRP A 75 -6.75 -4.61 18.82
CA TRP A 75 -7.81 -4.35 17.84
C TRP A 75 -9.08 -3.75 18.47
N ALA A 76 -9.37 -4.08 19.73
CA ALA A 76 -10.51 -3.53 20.46
C ALA A 76 -10.45 -1.98 20.57
N GLU A 77 -9.27 -1.37 20.56
CA GLU A 77 -9.13 0.10 20.58
C GLU A 77 -9.78 0.78 19.36
N LEU A 78 -9.98 0.05 18.25
CA LEU A 78 -10.71 0.56 17.08
C LEU A 78 -12.17 0.93 17.41
N LEU A 79 -12.79 0.22 18.35
CA LEU A 79 -14.18 0.45 18.76
C LEU A 79 -14.33 1.77 19.53
N ASP A 80 -13.24 2.24 20.13
CA ASP A 80 -13.22 3.49 20.90
C ASP A 80 -12.91 4.73 20.03
N VAL A 81 -12.53 4.52 18.72
CA VAL A 81 -12.24 5.63 17.82
C VAL A 81 -13.54 6.33 17.39
N PRO A 82 -13.74 7.61 17.74
CA PRO A 82 -14.99 8.31 17.44
C PRO A 82 -15.34 8.30 15.94
N ASN A 83 -16.58 7.91 15.63
CA ASN A 83 -17.14 7.87 14.28
C ASN A 83 -16.43 6.92 13.28
N LEU A 84 -15.56 6.02 13.73
CA LEU A 84 -14.91 5.04 12.85
C LEU A 84 -15.94 4.03 12.31
N ASP A 85 -16.96 3.72 13.08
CA ASP A 85 -18.12 2.90 12.70
C ASP A 85 -18.89 3.46 11.50
N ARG A 86 -18.89 4.80 11.31
CA ARG A 86 -19.49 5.47 10.15
C ARG A 86 -18.61 5.41 8.91
N LEU A 87 -17.31 5.26 9.09
CA LEU A 87 -16.35 5.13 8.00
C LEU A 87 -16.16 3.66 7.57
N ILE A 88 -16.36 2.73 8.51
CA ILE A 88 -16.14 1.29 8.29
C ILE A 88 -17.41 0.54 8.69
N ASP A 89 -18.17 0.13 7.69
CA ASP A 89 -19.36 -0.70 7.92
C ASP A 89 -18.97 -2.03 8.56
N GLY A 90 -19.65 -2.42 9.63
CA GLY A 90 -19.40 -3.68 10.31
C GLY A 90 -18.07 -3.71 11.09
N LEU A 91 -17.75 -2.64 11.79
CA LEU A 91 -16.51 -2.52 12.57
C LEU A 91 -16.36 -3.61 13.63
N ASP A 92 -17.41 -3.92 14.41
CA ASP A 92 -17.38 -4.98 15.43
C ASP A 92 -17.04 -6.37 14.87
N PRO A 93 -17.74 -6.90 13.84
CA PRO A 93 -17.39 -8.18 13.25
C PRO A 93 -16.01 -8.15 12.55
N LEU A 94 -15.56 -7.00 12.06
CA LEU A 94 -14.20 -6.84 11.52
C LEU A 94 -13.16 -7.03 12.63
N VAL A 95 -13.31 -6.35 13.77
CA VAL A 95 -12.40 -6.46 14.92
C VAL A 95 -12.32 -7.90 15.39
N ALA A 96 -13.48 -8.56 15.63
CA ALA A 96 -13.52 -9.96 16.07
C ALA A 96 -12.81 -10.91 15.09
N ARG A 97 -12.92 -10.66 13.77
CA ARG A 97 -12.22 -11.44 12.76
C ARG A 97 -10.71 -11.21 12.83
N LEU A 98 -10.24 -9.96 12.91
CA LEU A 98 -8.83 -9.61 12.98
C LEU A 98 -8.13 -10.21 14.22
N GLU A 99 -8.84 -10.25 15.35
CA GLU A 99 -8.38 -10.93 16.57
C GLU A 99 -8.27 -12.43 16.36
N THR A 100 -9.32 -13.06 15.79
CA THR A 100 -9.36 -14.51 15.52
C THR A 100 -8.25 -14.95 14.57
N GLU A 101 -7.96 -14.15 13.54
CA GLU A 101 -6.92 -14.37 12.55
C GLU A 101 -5.51 -14.03 13.08
N ASN A 102 -5.41 -13.49 14.30
CA ASN A 102 -4.19 -12.90 14.85
C ASN A 102 -3.49 -11.97 13.85
N ALA A 103 -4.28 -11.17 13.14
CA ALA A 103 -3.77 -10.22 12.19
C ALA A 103 -3.04 -9.08 12.93
N ASN A 104 -1.97 -8.55 12.34
CA ASN A 104 -1.31 -7.35 12.85
C ASN A 104 -1.41 -6.16 11.89
N ARG A 105 -1.99 -6.36 10.70
CA ARG A 105 -2.22 -5.30 9.71
C ARG A 105 -3.52 -5.52 8.99
N TYR A 106 -4.22 -4.43 8.72
CA TYR A 106 -5.43 -4.42 7.89
C TYR A 106 -5.52 -3.13 7.10
N ARG A 107 -6.01 -3.18 5.85
CA ARG A 107 -6.18 -2.01 4.99
C ARG A 107 -7.55 -2.01 4.34
N ILE A 108 -8.12 -0.81 4.23
CA ILE A 108 -9.35 -0.57 3.50
C ILE A 108 -9.09 0.54 2.49
N TYR A 109 -9.43 0.28 1.24
CA TYR A 109 -9.42 1.29 0.20
C TYR A 109 -10.83 1.78 -0.10
N ARG A 110 -10.96 3.06 -0.39
CA ARG A 110 -12.14 3.64 -1.02
C ARG A 110 -11.75 4.09 -2.42
N PHE A 111 -12.61 3.77 -3.37
CA PHE A 111 -12.39 4.06 -4.78
C PHE A 111 -13.36 5.15 -5.23
N ASP A 112 -12.95 5.92 -6.23
CA ASP A 112 -13.83 6.86 -6.93
C ASP A 112 -14.67 6.15 -8.01
N ALA A 113 -15.46 6.93 -8.74
CA ALA A 113 -16.33 6.40 -9.81
C ALA A 113 -15.57 5.77 -10.98
N ALA A 114 -14.29 6.14 -11.18
CA ALA A 114 -13.40 5.57 -12.19
C ALA A 114 -12.63 4.33 -11.67
N GLY A 115 -12.77 4.00 -10.39
CA GLY A 115 -12.10 2.88 -9.73
C GLY A 115 -10.69 3.21 -9.21
N ALA A 116 -10.23 4.46 -9.31
CA ALA A 116 -8.97 4.90 -8.75
C ALA A 116 -9.04 4.99 -7.21
N ILE A 117 -7.91 4.82 -6.53
CA ILE A 117 -7.86 4.99 -5.07
C ILE A 117 -8.18 6.44 -4.71
N ARG A 118 -9.23 6.63 -3.92
CA ARG A 118 -9.67 7.91 -3.37
C ARG A 118 -9.22 8.10 -1.92
N ALA A 119 -9.24 7.04 -1.13
CA ALA A 119 -8.76 7.03 0.25
C ALA A 119 -8.24 5.65 0.65
N CYS A 120 -7.33 5.63 1.62
CA CYS A 120 -6.79 4.43 2.24
C CYS A 120 -6.77 4.60 3.76
N PHE A 121 -7.32 3.61 4.46
CA PHE A 121 -7.24 3.47 5.91
C PHE A 121 -6.36 2.26 6.21
N SER A 122 -5.24 2.47 6.86
CA SER A 122 -4.29 1.43 7.25
C SER A 122 -4.28 1.31 8.77
N PHE A 123 -4.53 0.12 9.27
CA PHE A 123 -4.57 -0.21 10.68
C PHE A 123 -3.43 -1.16 11.00
N VAL A 124 -2.66 -0.84 12.03
CA VAL A 124 -1.48 -1.60 12.46
C VAL A 124 -1.57 -1.87 13.95
N ARG A 125 -1.74 -3.15 14.32
CA ARG A 125 -1.63 -3.59 15.70
C ARG A 125 -0.17 -3.86 16.01
N MET A 126 0.39 -3.10 16.94
CA MET A 126 1.77 -3.25 17.40
C MET A 126 1.89 -4.45 18.32
N ASP A 127 2.10 -5.63 17.72
CA ASP A 127 2.48 -6.84 18.43
C ASP A 127 4.01 -6.85 18.72
N ASP A 128 4.48 -7.88 19.44
CA ASP A 128 5.88 -7.99 19.84
C ASP A 128 6.82 -7.96 18.61
N ASP A 129 6.45 -8.64 17.51
CA ASP A 129 7.24 -8.71 16.28
C ASP A 129 7.39 -7.34 15.61
N LEU A 130 6.27 -6.57 15.55
CA LEU A 130 6.30 -5.24 14.97
C LEU A 130 6.96 -4.21 15.90
N ALA A 131 6.88 -4.38 17.20
CA ALA A 131 7.54 -3.51 18.18
C ALA A 131 9.07 -3.62 18.10
N GLU A 132 9.60 -4.79 17.74
CA GLU A 132 11.04 -5.01 17.51
C GLU A 132 11.49 -4.58 16.11
N THR A 133 10.56 -4.31 15.19
CA THR A 133 10.88 -3.88 13.82
C THR A 133 11.34 -2.42 13.82
N PRO A 134 12.52 -2.09 13.23
CA PRO A 134 12.94 -0.70 13.09
C PRO A 134 11.88 0.16 12.39
N ALA A 135 11.68 1.39 12.88
CA ALA A 135 10.63 2.28 12.38
C ALA A 135 10.75 2.55 10.86
N GLU A 136 11.98 2.65 10.35
CA GLU A 136 12.26 2.87 8.93
C GLU A 136 11.81 1.68 8.07
N VAL A 137 12.00 0.46 8.56
CA VAL A 137 11.58 -0.77 7.87
C VAL A 137 10.07 -0.84 7.83
N LEU A 138 9.41 -0.59 8.96
CA LEU A 138 7.96 -0.61 9.06
C LEU A 138 7.34 0.50 8.20
N ALA A 139 7.85 1.72 8.28
CA ALA A 139 7.37 2.87 7.53
C ALA A 139 7.48 2.66 6.03
N LEU A 140 8.64 2.21 5.53
CA LEU A 140 8.85 1.97 4.10
C LEU A 140 7.98 0.81 3.59
N SER A 141 7.83 -0.26 4.38
CA SER A 141 6.95 -1.38 4.05
C SER A 141 5.50 -0.93 3.93
N LEU A 142 5.00 -0.14 4.89
CA LEU A 142 3.62 0.37 4.85
C LEU A 142 3.41 1.34 3.70
N ALA A 143 4.33 2.28 3.46
CA ALA A 143 4.25 3.22 2.35
C ALA A 143 4.18 2.49 1.00
N GLY A 144 5.05 1.50 0.77
CA GLY A 144 5.03 0.67 -0.44
C GLY A 144 3.73 -0.13 -0.59
N GLN A 145 3.14 -0.56 0.53
CA GLN A 145 1.87 -1.29 0.51
C GLN A 145 0.65 -0.40 0.27
N MET A 146 0.71 0.90 0.56
CA MET A 146 -0.42 1.83 0.43
C MET A 146 -0.46 2.56 -0.91
N ILE A 147 0.63 2.54 -1.70
CA ILE A 147 0.73 3.28 -2.97
C ILE A 147 -0.12 2.68 -4.09
N LEU A 148 -0.41 1.37 -4.06
CA LEU A 148 -1.25 0.64 -5.00
C LEU A 148 -2.22 -0.27 -4.22
N ALA A 149 -3.35 -0.60 -4.83
CA ALA A 149 -4.31 -1.57 -4.28
C ALA A 149 -3.85 -3.02 -4.55
N TRP A 150 -2.72 -3.41 -3.94
CA TRP A 150 -2.17 -4.75 -4.03
C TRP A 150 -3.15 -5.83 -3.53
N SER A 151 -2.96 -7.05 -3.99
CA SER A 151 -3.58 -8.24 -3.38
C SER A 151 -3.17 -8.37 -1.90
N ASP A 152 -4.08 -8.79 -1.04
CA ASP A 152 -3.76 -9.08 0.36
C ASP A 152 -2.68 -10.17 0.51
N ARG A 153 -2.50 -10.99 -0.53
CA ARG A 153 -1.52 -12.07 -0.57
C ARG A 153 -0.22 -11.70 -1.28
N ALA A 154 -0.12 -10.50 -1.85
CA ALA A 154 1.02 -10.11 -2.70
C ALA A 154 2.38 -10.21 -1.98
N PHE A 155 2.41 -9.91 -0.67
CA PHE A 155 3.61 -9.84 0.15
C PHE A 155 3.50 -10.67 1.44
N SER A 156 2.64 -11.68 1.46
CA SER A 156 2.42 -12.53 2.63
C SER A 156 3.24 -13.80 2.53
N ASP A 157 4.14 -14.02 3.48
CA ASP A 157 4.89 -15.27 3.59
C ASP A 157 3.96 -16.47 3.81
N ARG A 158 2.83 -16.25 4.51
CA ARG A 158 1.79 -17.29 4.74
C ARG A 158 1.10 -17.75 3.45
N ALA A 159 1.09 -16.92 2.41
CA ALA A 159 0.45 -17.24 1.14
C ALA A 159 1.40 -17.94 0.15
N GLY A 160 2.65 -18.16 0.52
CA GLY A 160 3.64 -18.80 -0.35
C GLY A 160 4.02 -17.94 -1.57
N SER A 161 3.71 -16.63 -1.55
CA SER A 161 4.11 -15.72 -2.64
C SER A 161 5.62 -15.54 -2.70
N GLY A 162 6.31 -15.71 -1.55
CA GLY A 162 7.76 -15.58 -1.42
C GLY A 162 8.31 -14.20 -1.80
N ARG A 163 7.43 -13.23 -2.11
CA ARG A 163 7.82 -11.93 -2.63
C ARG A 163 7.94 -10.91 -1.51
N ALA A 164 9.14 -10.37 -1.33
CA ALA A 164 9.39 -9.35 -0.33
C ALA A 164 9.07 -7.95 -0.88
N MET A 165 8.46 -7.10 -0.06
CA MET A 165 8.27 -5.67 -0.35
C MET A 165 9.59 -4.91 -0.30
N LEU A 166 10.50 -5.31 0.58
CA LEU A 166 11.77 -4.65 0.87
C LEU A 166 12.96 -5.53 0.51
N ALA A 167 14.08 -4.88 0.23
CA ALA A 167 15.39 -5.51 0.02
C ALA A 167 16.47 -4.77 0.82
N ARG A 168 17.64 -5.39 0.98
CA ARG A 168 18.84 -4.74 1.50
C ARG A 168 19.79 -4.42 0.35
N ALA A 169 20.26 -3.18 0.30
CA ALA A 169 21.27 -2.74 -0.64
C ALA A 169 22.29 -1.85 0.09
N GLU A 170 23.56 -2.17 0.02
CA GLU A 170 24.67 -1.40 0.62
C GLU A 170 24.47 -1.07 2.11
N GLY A 171 23.81 -1.97 2.85
CA GLY A 171 23.50 -1.77 4.27
C GLY A 171 22.21 -1.00 4.56
N ALA A 172 21.59 -0.39 3.56
CA ALA A 172 20.30 0.30 3.67
C ALA A 172 19.11 -0.63 3.37
N ILE A 173 17.95 -0.32 3.94
CA ILE A 173 16.68 -0.94 3.56
C ILE A 173 16.05 -0.09 2.47
N ILE A 174 15.68 -0.75 1.38
CA ILE A 174 15.05 -0.12 0.21
C ILE A 174 13.79 -0.90 -0.17
N LEU A 175 12.90 -0.30 -0.98
CA LEU A 175 11.91 -1.09 -1.70
C LEU A 175 12.61 -2.10 -2.60
N HIS A 176 12.07 -3.32 -2.67
CA HIS A 176 12.61 -4.32 -3.59
C HIS A 176 12.62 -3.73 -5.02
N PRO A 177 13.73 -3.79 -5.77
CA PRO A 177 13.85 -3.13 -7.07
C PRO A 177 12.70 -3.46 -8.01
N GLU A 178 12.32 -4.73 -8.15
CA GLU A 178 11.19 -5.14 -8.99
C GLU A 178 9.85 -4.50 -8.55
N ILE A 179 9.64 -4.29 -7.25
CA ILE A 179 8.43 -3.62 -6.74
C ILE A 179 8.48 -2.13 -7.05
N GLY A 180 9.64 -1.50 -6.91
CA GLY A 180 9.87 -0.13 -7.33
C GLY A 180 9.58 0.08 -8.82
N ASP A 181 9.98 -0.87 -9.67
CA ASP A 181 9.72 -0.84 -11.11
C ASP A 181 8.23 -0.96 -11.43
N VAL A 182 7.51 -1.85 -10.73
CA VAL A 182 6.05 -1.96 -10.87
C VAL A 182 5.37 -0.67 -10.43
N ILE A 183 5.79 -0.05 -9.33
CA ILE A 183 5.23 1.23 -8.87
C ILE A 183 5.45 2.31 -9.93
N ARG A 184 6.68 2.50 -10.44
CA ARG A 184 6.97 3.47 -11.51
C ARG A 184 6.14 3.22 -12.76
N ALA A 185 6.06 1.96 -13.20
CA ALA A 185 5.27 1.58 -14.36
C ALA A 185 3.78 1.81 -14.17
N ALA A 186 3.24 1.53 -12.98
CA ALA A 186 1.83 1.73 -12.65
C ALA A 186 1.39 3.19 -12.73
N TYR A 187 2.28 4.12 -12.43
CA TYR A 187 2.03 5.57 -12.48
C TYR A 187 2.41 6.21 -13.82
N ASP A 188 2.90 5.43 -14.77
CA ASP A 188 3.12 5.97 -16.12
C ASP A 188 1.81 6.50 -16.71
N ARG A 189 1.90 7.64 -17.40
CA ARG A 189 0.75 8.33 -18.01
C ARG A 189 -0.03 7.48 -19.02
N THR A 190 0.58 6.43 -19.57
CA THR A 190 -0.05 5.51 -20.54
C THR A 190 -0.84 4.40 -19.86
N MET A 191 -0.68 4.25 -18.55
CA MET A 191 -1.39 3.25 -17.76
C MET A 191 -2.67 3.85 -17.15
N PRO A 192 -3.78 3.07 -17.11
CA PRO A 192 -5.01 3.52 -16.48
C PRO A 192 -4.85 3.61 -14.96
N GLU A 193 -5.72 4.38 -14.30
CA GLU A 193 -5.75 4.48 -12.84
C GLU A 193 -6.34 3.25 -12.17
N ALA A 194 -7.22 2.54 -12.88
CA ALA A 194 -7.82 1.28 -12.42
C ALA A 194 -8.06 0.33 -13.61
N ALA A 195 -8.04 -0.97 -13.33
CA ALA A 195 -8.34 -2.02 -14.30
C ALA A 195 -8.85 -3.29 -13.61
N SER A 196 -9.87 -3.91 -14.20
CA SER A 196 -10.40 -5.22 -13.77
C SER A 196 -10.11 -6.33 -14.78
N ASP A 197 -9.64 -5.99 -15.98
CA ASP A 197 -9.28 -6.97 -17.02
C ASP A 197 -7.84 -7.46 -16.80
N PRO A 198 -7.59 -8.78 -16.75
CA PRO A 198 -6.26 -9.35 -16.58
C PRO A 198 -5.26 -8.97 -17.66
N SER A 199 -5.70 -8.56 -18.87
CA SER A 199 -4.81 -8.07 -19.93
C SER A 199 -4.01 -6.84 -19.51
N HIS A 200 -4.48 -6.11 -18.49
CA HIS A 200 -3.72 -5.03 -17.87
C HIS A 200 -2.36 -5.50 -17.33
N ALA A 201 -2.26 -6.71 -16.76
CA ALA A 201 -1.01 -7.27 -16.28
C ALA A 201 0.05 -7.41 -17.38
N LEU A 202 -0.38 -7.77 -18.61
CA LEU A 202 0.51 -7.81 -19.78
C LEU A 202 1.06 -6.43 -20.13
N ARG A 203 0.18 -5.43 -20.13
CA ARG A 203 0.56 -4.03 -20.41
C ARG A 203 1.51 -3.49 -19.35
N LEU A 204 1.22 -3.77 -18.08
CA LEU A 204 2.06 -3.33 -16.96
C LEU A 204 3.43 -4.01 -17.00
N ALA A 205 3.50 -5.32 -17.30
CA ALA A 205 4.76 -6.03 -17.47
C ALA A 205 5.59 -5.47 -18.64
N ALA A 206 4.96 -5.18 -19.76
CA ALA A 206 5.62 -4.56 -20.90
C ALA A 206 6.18 -3.17 -20.53
N ARG A 207 5.44 -2.38 -19.73
CA ARG A 207 5.91 -1.07 -19.28
C ARG A 207 7.06 -1.18 -18.30
N VAL A 208 7.03 -2.13 -17.36
CA VAL A 208 8.17 -2.46 -16.49
C VAL A 208 9.41 -2.78 -17.34
N ALA A 209 9.28 -3.66 -18.33
CA ALA A 209 10.40 -4.06 -19.19
C ALA A 209 11.01 -2.85 -19.93
N VAL A 210 10.19 -1.91 -20.41
CA VAL A 210 10.68 -0.69 -21.08
C VAL A 210 11.45 0.21 -20.11
N LEU A 211 10.96 0.38 -18.86
CA LEU A 211 11.60 1.24 -17.86
C LEU A 211 12.89 0.65 -17.29
N THR A 212 13.08 -0.66 -17.38
CA THR A 212 14.26 -1.37 -16.85
C THR A 212 15.32 -1.65 -17.91
N GLN A 213 15.05 -1.34 -19.19
CA GLN A 213 16.09 -1.41 -20.22
C GLN A 213 17.16 -0.35 -19.96
N PRO A 214 18.47 -0.71 -19.97
CA PRO A 214 19.52 0.27 -19.85
C PRO A 214 19.43 1.27 -21.01
N GLU A 215 19.49 2.57 -20.70
CA GLU A 215 19.62 3.62 -21.72
C GLU A 215 20.97 3.44 -22.41
N GLY A 216 20.98 2.87 -23.60
CA GLY A 216 22.18 2.82 -24.40
C GLY A 216 22.44 1.51 -25.12
N GLU A 217 21.73 1.29 -26.20
CA GLU A 217 22.26 0.65 -27.42
C GLU A 217 21.36 1.10 -28.57
N CYS A 218 21.65 2.28 -29.07
CA CYS A 218 21.33 2.71 -30.44
C CYS A 218 22.61 2.88 -31.21
#